data_e9a901110665c5e4c473d9f35edc9e85
#
_entry.id   e9a901110665c5e4c473d9f35edc9e85
#
_cell.length_a   1.000
_cell.length_b   1.000
_cell.length_c   1.000
_cell.angle_alpha   90.00
_cell.angle_beta   90.00
_cell.angle_gamma   90.00
#
_symmetry.space_group_name_H-M   'P 1'
#
loop_
_entity.id
_entity.type
_entity.pdbx_description
1 polymer ?
#
loop_
_entity_poly.entity_id
_entity_poly.type
_entity_poly.pdbx_seq_one_letter_code
_entity_poly.pdbx_strand_id
1 'polypeptide(L)'
;LLREFKVEANVGAPQVAYRETITKPVDVEYKYSKQSGGRGQYGHVKLRVTPQEPGAGYIFENKTVGGSVPKEYVGPTDMGIQGAMQAGVVAGYPVVDVAVELYDGSYHEVDSSEMAFKMAGSMAMKDALKKGNSVLLEPFFKVEVVTPEEYMGDVMGGLNSKRGLIQGMEARSGAQVINAFVPLSEMFGYSTELRSTTQGRATYTMIFDHYEQVPASVAKKIAEGR
;
A
#
# COMPACT_ATOMS: atom_id res chain seq x y z
N LEU A 1 12.91 -8.21 25.44
CA LEU A 1 12.69 -8.27 25.03
C LEU A 1 12.51 -8.56 24.96
N LEU A 2 12.33 -9.04 24.96
CA LEU A 2 11.93 -9.27 24.42
C LEU A 2 11.58 -9.15 24.42
N ARG A 3 11.50 -8.94 24.73
CA ARG A 3 11.00 -8.84 24.39
C ARG A 3 10.67 -8.69 23.94
N GLU A 4 10.66 -8.89 23.79
CA GLU A 4 10.23 -9.01 23.00
C GLU A 4 10.08 -9.28 22.46
N PHE A 5 10.06 -9.61 22.72
CA PHE A 5 9.76 -10.16 21.91
C PHE A 5 9.44 -10.66 22.22
N LYS A 6 9.25 -10.82 22.31
CA LYS A 6 8.77 -11.38 22.15
C LYS A 6 8.12 -11.55 22.20
N VAL A 7 7.93 -11.55 22.46
CA VAL A 7 7.28 -11.79 22.06
C VAL A 7 6.97 -12.15 21.80
N GLU A 8 6.83 -12.35 21.60
CA GLU A 8 6.58 -13.00 20.97
C GLU A 8 6.34 -13.92 20.80
N ALA A 9 6.33 -14.17 21.19
CA ALA A 9 6.22 -15.38 20.84
C ALA A 9 4.92 -16.06 20.54
N ASN A 10 4.36 -16.24 20.76
CA ASN A 10 3.27 -16.82 20.35
C ASN A 10 2.32 -16.10 19.83
N VAL A 11 2.37 -15.84 19.80
CA VAL A 11 1.66 -14.86 19.24
C VAL A 11 1.47 -15.05 17.74
N GLY A 12 0.61 -15.43 17.10
CA GLY A 12 0.30 -15.64 15.71
C GLY A 12 1.43 -15.41 14.70
N ALA A 13 1.14 -15.54 13.41
CA ALA A 13 2.09 -15.31 12.35
C ALA A 13 2.56 -13.85 12.31
N PRO A 14 3.82 -13.60 11.93
CA PRO A 14 4.29 -12.22 11.75
C PRO A 14 3.44 -11.45 10.76
N GLN A 15 3.28 -10.17 11.01
CA GLN A 15 2.48 -9.28 10.18
C GLN A 15 3.35 -8.56 9.15
N VAL A 16 2.88 -8.50 7.92
CA VAL A 16 3.53 -7.72 6.86
C VAL A 16 2.64 -6.50 6.57
N ALA A 17 3.28 -5.34 6.44
CA ALA A 17 2.56 -4.10 6.17
C ALA A 17 2.25 -3.98 4.67
N TYR A 18 1.29 -4.76 4.19
CA TYR A 18 0.84 -4.67 2.81
C TYR A 18 0.15 -3.34 2.55
N ARG A 19 0.11 -2.96 1.26
CA ARG A 19 -0.61 -1.78 0.78
C ARG A 19 -1.34 -2.16 -0.51
N GLU A 20 -2.17 -1.25 -0.99
CA GLU A 20 -2.87 -1.44 -2.27
C GLU A 20 -2.75 -0.18 -3.09
N THR A 21 -2.94 -0.29 -4.38
CA THR A 21 -3.00 0.88 -5.27
C THR A 21 -3.74 0.51 -6.54
N ILE A 22 -4.18 1.53 -7.29
CA ILE A 22 -4.77 1.32 -8.60
C ILE A 22 -3.67 1.31 -9.65
N THR A 23 -3.95 0.71 -10.80
CA THR A 23 -2.95 0.60 -11.88
C THR A 23 -3.37 1.31 -13.16
N LYS A 24 -4.59 1.86 -13.19
CA LYS A 24 -5.05 2.64 -14.36
C LYS A 24 -5.91 3.81 -13.93
N PRO A 25 -5.94 4.90 -14.72
CA PRO A 25 -6.79 6.05 -14.43
C PRO A 25 -8.26 5.69 -14.51
N VAL A 26 -9.06 6.32 -13.66
CA VAL A 26 -10.51 6.08 -13.59
C VAL A 26 -11.24 7.41 -13.44
N ASP A 27 -12.35 7.56 -14.16
CA ASP A 27 -13.30 8.63 -13.91
C ASP A 27 -14.50 8.02 -13.22
N VAL A 28 -14.93 8.60 -12.11
CA VAL A 28 -16.09 8.13 -11.37
C VAL A 28 -16.97 9.30 -10.98
N GLU A 29 -18.23 8.98 -10.76
CA GLU A 29 -19.21 9.94 -10.34
C GLU A 29 -20.10 9.28 -9.29
N TYR A 30 -20.42 10.01 -8.22
CA TYR A 30 -21.34 9.49 -7.23
C TYR A 30 -22.26 10.60 -6.74
N LYS A 31 -23.55 10.30 -6.73
CA LYS A 31 -24.58 11.18 -6.20
C LYS A 31 -25.15 10.52 -4.95
N TYR A 32 -24.81 11.08 -3.81
CA TYR A 32 -25.38 10.65 -2.55
C TYR A 32 -26.65 11.45 -2.30
N SER A 33 -27.80 10.83 -2.48
CA SER A 33 -29.08 11.50 -2.35
C SER A 33 -30.00 10.63 -1.53
N LYS A 34 -30.46 11.15 -0.37
CA LYS A 34 -31.38 10.46 0.50
C LYS A 34 -32.46 11.42 0.95
N GLN A 35 -33.70 10.92 0.99
CA GLN A 35 -34.86 11.66 1.42
C GLN A 35 -35.61 10.76 2.40
N SER A 36 -35.62 11.13 3.67
CA SER A 36 -36.36 10.33 4.66
C SER A 36 -36.99 11.24 5.69
N GLY A 37 -38.28 11.43 5.58
CA GLY A 37 -39.09 12.16 6.54
C GLY A 37 -38.48 13.47 7.04
N GLY A 38 -38.52 14.52 6.31
CA GLY A 38 -38.00 15.81 6.69
C GLY A 38 -36.87 16.23 5.75
N ARG A 39 -35.79 16.77 6.31
CA ARG A 39 -34.66 17.26 5.50
C ARG A 39 -33.93 16.11 4.83
N GLY A 40 -33.71 16.19 3.51
CA GLY A 40 -32.97 15.20 2.77
C GLY A 40 -31.47 15.41 2.88
N GLN A 41 -30.73 14.56 2.17
CA GLN A 41 -29.29 14.68 2.05
C GLN A 41 -28.89 14.65 0.58
N TYR A 42 -27.95 15.48 0.18
CA TYR A 42 -27.49 15.55 -1.20
C TYR A 42 -26.03 15.94 -1.27
N GLY A 43 -25.25 15.12 -1.95
CA GLY A 43 -23.86 15.45 -2.29
C GLY A 43 -23.53 14.74 -3.60
N HIS A 44 -22.95 15.47 -4.55
CA HIS A 44 -22.66 14.93 -5.87
C HIS A 44 -21.27 15.34 -6.29
N VAL A 45 -20.43 14.38 -6.61
CA VAL A 45 -19.04 14.62 -6.99
C VAL A 45 -18.66 13.82 -8.22
N LYS A 46 -17.76 14.38 -9.02
CA LYS A 46 -17.10 13.70 -10.12
C LYS A 46 -15.62 13.75 -9.88
N LEU A 47 -15.01 12.58 -9.83
CA LEU A 47 -13.60 12.43 -9.51
C LEU A 47 -12.83 11.81 -10.67
N ARG A 48 -11.62 12.30 -10.88
CA ARG A 48 -10.64 11.64 -11.74
C ARG A 48 -9.53 11.12 -10.82
N VAL A 49 -9.35 9.79 -10.81
CA VAL A 49 -8.38 9.15 -9.92
C VAL A 49 -7.31 8.51 -10.78
N THR A 50 -6.06 8.88 -10.54
CA THR A 50 -4.93 8.38 -11.35
C THR A 50 -3.86 7.79 -10.46
N PRO A 51 -3.19 6.71 -10.93
CA PRO A 51 -2.06 6.17 -10.19
C PRO A 51 -0.88 7.14 -10.27
N GLN A 52 -0.09 7.18 -9.20
CA GLN A 52 1.12 7.97 -9.15
C GLN A 52 2.34 7.06 -9.12
N GLU A 53 3.52 7.65 -9.27
CA GLU A 53 4.77 6.93 -9.14
C GLU A 53 4.89 6.34 -7.74
N PRO A 54 5.53 5.17 -7.61
CA PRO A 54 5.72 4.54 -6.29
C PRO A 54 6.38 5.51 -5.30
N GLY A 55 5.77 5.63 -4.13
CA GLY A 55 6.25 6.51 -3.08
C GLY A 55 5.79 7.95 -3.17
N ALA A 56 5.04 8.32 -4.19
CA ALA A 56 4.59 9.71 -4.37
C ALA A 56 3.52 10.14 -3.37
N GLY A 57 2.80 9.17 -2.79
CA GLY A 57 1.79 9.46 -1.78
C GLY A 57 0.46 9.88 -2.36
N TYR A 58 -0.31 10.62 -1.57
CA TYR A 58 -1.66 11.04 -1.92
C TYR A 58 -1.68 12.53 -2.27
N ILE A 59 -2.33 12.86 -3.39
CA ILE A 59 -2.56 14.26 -3.79
C ILE A 59 -4.05 14.42 -4.08
N PHE A 60 -4.62 15.52 -3.57
CA PHE A 60 -5.99 15.89 -3.85
C PHE A 60 -6.00 17.31 -4.41
N GLU A 61 -6.69 17.52 -5.52
CA GLU A 61 -6.84 18.83 -6.13
C GLU A 61 -8.31 19.13 -6.41
N ASN A 62 -8.72 20.36 -6.07
CA ASN A 62 -10.02 20.85 -6.45
C ASN A 62 -9.90 21.57 -7.79
N LYS A 63 -10.50 20.97 -8.83
CA LYS A 63 -10.51 21.53 -10.18
C LYS A 63 -11.90 21.93 -10.62
N THR A 64 -12.83 22.11 -9.68
CA THR A 64 -14.18 22.56 -10.01
C THR A 64 -14.16 24.02 -10.43
N VAL A 65 -15.11 24.39 -11.28
CA VAL A 65 -15.28 25.76 -11.76
C VAL A 65 -16.70 26.24 -11.50
N GLY A 66 -16.86 27.55 -11.40
CA GLY A 66 -18.19 28.15 -11.26
C GLY A 66 -18.93 27.80 -9.98
N GLY A 67 -18.24 27.32 -8.96
CA GLY A 67 -18.89 26.98 -7.69
C GLY A 67 -19.76 25.74 -7.77
N SER A 68 -19.51 24.83 -8.72
CA SER A 68 -20.30 23.59 -8.87
C SER A 68 -20.31 22.77 -7.59
N VAL A 69 -19.21 22.78 -6.84
CA VAL A 69 -19.14 22.26 -5.48
C VAL A 69 -18.73 23.42 -4.58
N PRO A 70 -19.60 23.85 -3.65
CA PRO A 70 -19.25 24.93 -2.74
C PRO A 70 -17.98 24.65 -1.97
N LYS A 71 -17.22 25.71 -1.72
CA LYS A 71 -15.89 25.62 -1.09
C LYS A 71 -15.94 24.86 0.23
N GLU A 72 -16.98 25.05 1.03
CA GLU A 72 -17.13 24.38 2.33
C GLU A 72 -17.29 22.86 2.24
N TYR A 73 -17.59 22.33 1.05
CA TYR A 73 -17.75 20.87 0.85
C TYR A 73 -16.55 20.20 0.21
N VAL A 74 -15.55 20.95 -0.19
CA VAL A 74 -14.34 20.39 -0.80
C VAL A 74 -13.53 19.60 0.23
N GLY A 75 -13.28 20.18 1.39
CA GLY A 75 -12.58 19.48 2.49
C GLY A 75 -13.27 18.21 2.93
N PRO A 76 -14.59 18.25 3.21
CA PRO A 76 -15.35 17.04 3.55
C PRO A 76 -15.26 15.95 2.48
N THR A 77 -15.29 16.31 1.19
CA THR A 77 -15.13 15.35 0.09
C THR A 77 -13.76 14.67 0.19
N ASP A 78 -12.71 15.45 0.38
CA ASP A 78 -11.35 14.90 0.53
C ASP A 78 -11.28 13.95 1.74
N MET A 79 -11.89 14.32 2.86
CA MET A 79 -11.94 13.47 4.05
C MET A 79 -12.62 12.14 3.77
N GLY A 80 -13.71 12.15 3.00
CA GLY A 80 -14.42 10.95 2.61
C GLY A 80 -13.56 10.05 1.72
N ILE A 81 -12.85 10.65 0.78
CA ILE A 81 -11.94 9.94 -0.12
C ILE A 81 -10.83 9.25 0.68
N GLN A 82 -10.18 9.98 1.59
CA GLN A 82 -9.11 9.42 2.40
C GLN A 82 -9.63 8.32 3.34
N GLY A 83 -10.85 8.48 3.85
CA GLY A 83 -11.48 7.43 4.66
C GLY A 83 -11.65 6.14 3.88
N ALA A 84 -12.08 6.23 2.62
CA ALA A 84 -12.23 5.06 1.76
C ALA A 84 -10.89 4.40 1.46
N MET A 85 -9.80 5.17 1.44
CA MET A 85 -8.47 4.65 1.16
C MET A 85 -7.87 3.85 2.31
N GLN A 86 -8.48 3.87 3.49
CA GLN A 86 -7.95 3.12 4.62
C GLN A 86 -8.10 1.61 4.46
N ALA A 87 -9.01 1.17 3.60
CA ALA A 87 -9.21 -0.25 3.36
C ALA A 87 -9.54 -0.47 1.88
N GLY A 88 -8.55 -0.94 1.13
CA GLY A 88 -8.69 -1.18 -0.30
C GLY A 88 -9.54 -2.41 -0.62
N VAL A 89 -9.80 -2.61 -1.91
CA VAL A 89 -10.73 -3.63 -2.38
C VAL A 89 -10.09 -5.00 -2.65
N VAL A 90 -8.77 -5.11 -2.62
CA VAL A 90 -8.09 -6.39 -2.87
C VAL A 90 -8.10 -7.24 -1.60
N ALA A 91 -7.59 -6.69 -0.49
CA ALA A 91 -7.45 -7.44 0.76
C ALA A 91 -7.66 -6.55 1.99
N GLY A 92 -8.18 -5.34 1.80
CA GLY A 92 -8.51 -4.44 2.90
C GLY A 92 -7.34 -3.64 3.45
N TYR A 93 -6.21 -3.58 2.74
CA TYR A 93 -5.06 -2.81 3.19
C TYR A 93 -5.13 -1.36 2.72
N PRO A 94 -4.41 -0.46 3.39
CA PRO A 94 -4.44 0.95 2.99
C PRO A 94 -3.99 1.17 1.55
N VAL A 95 -4.65 2.12 0.89
CA VAL A 95 -4.35 2.50 -0.50
C VAL A 95 -3.34 3.64 -0.51
N VAL A 96 -2.35 3.55 -1.39
CA VAL A 96 -1.28 4.55 -1.52
C VAL A 96 -1.09 4.95 -2.98
N ASP A 97 -0.36 6.06 -3.18
CA ASP A 97 0.15 6.50 -4.50
C ASP A 97 -0.94 6.75 -5.53
N VAL A 98 -1.92 7.56 -5.14
CA VAL A 98 -3.00 7.99 -6.04
C VAL A 98 -3.14 9.50 -6.01
N ALA A 99 -3.52 10.07 -7.16
CA ALA A 99 -3.87 11.47 -7.29
C ALA A 99 -5.36 11.56 -7.60
N VAL A 100 -6.07 12.42 -6.89
CA VAL A 100 -7.51 12.60 -7.06
C VAL A 100 -7.79 14.05 -7.44
N GLU A 101 -8.56 14.22 -8.51
CA GLU A 101 -9.05 15.52 -8.92
C GLU A 101 -10.57 15.53 -8.74
N LEU A 102 -11.07 16.46 -7.93
CA LEU A 102 -12.49 16.77 -7.88
C LEU A 102 -12.74 17.79 -8.98
N TYR A 103 -13.31 17.35 -10.11
CA TYR A 103 -13.41 18.23 -11.26
C TYR A 103 -14.84 18.74 -11.53
N ASP A 104 -15.85 18.14 -10.92
CA ASP A 104 -17.23 18.61 -11.07
C ASP A 104 -18.10 18.04 -9.97
N GLY A 105 -19.33 18.49 -9.91
CA GLY A 105 -20.32 18.02 -8.97
C GLY A 105 -21.55 18.91 -9.02
N SER A 106 -22.43 18.76 -8.04
CA SER A 106 -23.58 19.64 -7.88
C SER A 106 -24.04 19.60 -6.43
N TYR A 107 -24.87 20.58 -6.04
CA TYR A 107 -25.36 20.68 -4.67
C TYR A 107 -26.80 21.18 -4.67
N HIS A 108 -27.46 20.97 -3.52
CA HIS A 108 -28.77 21.56 -3.25
C HIS A 108 -28.65 22.52 -2.08
N GLU A 109 -29.24 23.69 -2.20
CA GLU A 109 -29.12 24.71 -1.15
C GLU A 109 -29.65 24.23 0.20
N VAL A 110 -30.68 23.37 0.20
CA VAL A 110 -31.30 22.90 1.42
C VAL A 110 -30.70 21.59 1.94
N ASP A 111 -30.52 20.62 1.03
CA ASP A 111 -30.20 19.24 1.41
C ASP A 111 -28.70 18.92 1.43
N SER A 112 -27.84 19.80 0.92
CA SER A 112 -26.41 19.56 0.96
C SER A 112 -25.83 19.83 2.33
N SER A 113 -24.83 19.06 2.69
CA SER A 113 -24.15 19.16 3.99
C SER A 113 -22.73 18.59 3.86
N GLU A 114 -21.91 18.89 4.86
CA GLU A 114 -20.57 18.30 4.91
C GLU A 114 -20.64 16.77 4.94
N MET A 115 -21.58 16.22 5.71
CA MET A 115 -21.77 14.77 5.80
C MET A 115 -22.12 14.16 4.45
N ALA A 116 -23.01 14.80 3.70
CA ALA A 116 -23.44 14.28 2.40
C ALA A 116 -22.27 14.25 1.41
N PHE A 117 -21.43 15.29 1.42
CA PHE A 117 -20.26 15.32 0.53
C PHE A 117 -19.17 14.38 0.99
N LYS A 118 -19.01 14.19 2.29
CA LYS A 118 -18.08 13.18 2.81
C LYS A 118 -18.51 11.78 2.35
N MET A 119 -19.79 11.47 2.42
CA MET A 119 -20.33 10.19 1.95
C MET A 119 -20.16 10.04 0.44
N ALA A 120 -20.43 11.11 -0.32
CA ALA A 120 -20.28 11.08 -1.78
C ALA A 120 -18.82 10.81 -2.16
N GLY A 121 -17.88 11.50 -1.52
CA GLY A 121 -16.45 11.29 -1.76
C GLY A 121 -16.02 9.87 -1.43
N SER A 122 -16.47 9.35 -0.30
CA SER A 122 -16.16 7.99 0.14
C SER A 122 -16.65 6.95 -0.87
N MET A 123 -17.93 7.07 -1.28
CA MET A 123 -18.53 6.11 -2.20
C MET A 123 -17.92 6.20 -3.60
N ALA A 124 -17.63 7.42 -4.07
CA ALA A 124 -16.97 7.61 -5.36
C ALA A 124 -15.58 6.98 -5.35
N MET A 125 -14.80 7.16 -4.28
CA MET A 125 -13.48 6.58 -4.19
C MET A 125 -13.52 5.06 -4.15
N LYS A 126 -14.47 4.47 -3.42
CA LYS A 126 -14.66 3.02 -3.42
C LYS A 126 -14.93 2.48 -4.82
N ASP A 127 -15.76 3.18 -5.59
CA ASP A 127 -16.03 2.80 -6.99
C ASP A 127 -14.75 2.91 -7.83
N ALA A 128 -13.96 3.94 -7.62
CA ALA A 128 -12.70 4.11 -8.36
C ALA A 128 -11.73 2.97 -8.06
N LEU A 129 -11.63 2.56 -6.81
CA LEU A 129 -10.75 1.44 -6.43
C LEU A 129 -11.19 0.13 -7.09
N LYS A 130 -12.50 -0.08 -7.24
CA LYS A 130 -13.02 -1.28 -7.92
C LYS A 130 -12.73 -1.25 -9.41
N LYS A 131 -12.75 -0.07 -10.04
CA LYS A 131 -12.58 0.09 -11.48
C LYS A 131 -11.14 0.29 -11.92
N GLY A 132 -10.25 0.62 -11.00
CA GLY A 132 -8.88 1.00 -11.30
C GLY A 132 -7.91 -0.16 -11.41
N ASN A 133 -8.39 -1.40 -11.45
CA ASN A 133 -7.54 -2.58 -11.46
C ASN A 133 -6.56 -2.56 -10.29
N SER A 134 -7.12 -2.56 -9.07
CA SER A 134 -6.32 -2.49 -7.85
C SER A 134 -5.44 -3.72 -7.68
N VAL A 135 -4.25 -3.51 -7.15
CA VAL A 135 -3.27 -4.56 -6.89
C VAL A 135 -2.75 -4.45 -5.46
N LEU A 136 -2.24 -5.57 -4.96
CA LEU A 136 -1.61 -5.63 -3.65
C LEU A 136 -0.13 -5.33 -3.78
N LEU A 137 0.40 -4.54 -2.83
CA LEU A 137 1.81 -4.17 -2.76
C LEU A 137 2.43 -4.77 -1.52
N GLU A 138 3.69 -5.20 -1.63
CA GLU A 138 4.45 -5.72 -0.50
C GLU A 138 5.73 -4.92 -0.32
N PRO A 139 6.20 -4.78 0.94
CA PRO A 139 7.45 -4.07 1.18
C PRO A 139 8.65 -4.93 0.83
N PHE A 140 9.58 -4.35 0.07
CA PHE A 140 10.88 -4.94 -0.23
C PHE A 140 11.93 -4.27 0.62
N PHE A 141 12.80 -5.08 1.19
CA PHE A 141 13.90 -4.60 2.00
C PHE A 141 15.21 -4.76 1.24
N LYS A 142 16.08 -3.79 1.44
CA LYS A 142 17.46 -3.89 0.96
C LYS A 142 18.23 -4.71 2.00
N VAL A 143 18.70 -5.87 1.58
CA VAL A 143 19.42 -6.82 2.44
C VAL A 143 20.88 -6.81 2.05
N GLU A 144 21.75 -6.63 3.02
CA GLU A 144 23.19 -6.73 2.83
C GLU A 144 23.70 -7.87 3.68
N VAL A 145 24.32 -8.87 3.03
CA VAL A 145 24.90 -10.01 3.73
C VAL A 145 26.42 -9.95 3.60
N VAL A 146 27.11 -10.04 4.73
CA VAL A 146 28.58 -10.10 4.77
C VAL A 146 28.95 -11.53 5.13
N THR A 147 29.65 -12.23 4.23
CA THR A 147 29.94 -13.65 4.38
C THR A 147 31.36 -13.99 3.93
N PRO A 148 31.99 -15.02 4.54
CA PRO A 148 33.20 -15.58 3.96
C PRO A 148 32.91 -16.08 2.54
N GLU A 149 33.90 -15.98 1.67
CA GLU A 149 33.77 -16.34 0.26
C GLU A 149 33.24 -17.76 0.06
N GLU A 150 33.65 -18.70 0.90
CA GLU A 150 33.26 -20.10 0.77
C GLU A 150 31.77 -20.35 0.89
N TYR A 151 31.00 -19.43 1.52
CA TYR A 151 29.55 -19.56 1.67
C TYR A 151 28.77 -18.67 0.70
N MET A 152 29.44 -17.91 -0.13
CA MET A 152 28.79 -16.96 -1.03
C MET A 152 27.74 -17.62 -1.92
N GLY A 153 28.05 -18.75 -2.51
CA GLY A 153 27.11 -19.47 -3.36
C GLY A 153 25.85 -19.89 -2.63
N ASP A 154 26.00 -20.41 -1.40
CA ASP A 154 24.86 -20.84 -0.59
C ASP A 154 23.99 -19.64 -0.18
N VAL A 155 24.63 -18.53 0.19
CA VAL A 155 23.92 -17.30 0.56
C VAL A 155 23.09 -16.76 -0.62
N MET A 156 23.73 -16.71 -1.81
CA MET A 156 23.03 -16.23 -3.01
C MET A 156 21.86 -17.14 -3.38
N GLY A 157 22.06 -18.46 -3.30
CA GLY A 157 21.00 -19.41 -3.55
C GLY A 157 19.84 -19.25 -2.59
N GLY A 158 20.14 -19.01 -1.31
CA GLY A 158 19.13 -18.76 -0.30
C GLY A 158 18.32 -17.50 -0.59
N LEU A 159 18.97 -16.40 -0.95
CA LEU A 159 18.29 -15.16 -1.28
C LEU A 159 17.44 -15.30 -2.55
N ASN A 160 17.97 -16.00 -3.56
CA ASN A 160 17.19 -16.25 -4.79
C ASN A 160 15.94 -17.06 -4.52
N SER A 161 15.99 -18.02 -3.60
CA SER A 161 14.83 -18.84 -3.26
C SER A 161 13.73 -18.04 -2.53
N LYS A 162 14.04 -16.84 -2.08
CA LYS A 162 13.13 -15.95 -1.34
C LYS A 162 12.58 -14.84 -2.24
N ARG A 163 12.51 -15.05 -3.53
CA ARG A 163 12.11 -14.05 -4.52
C ARG A 163 13.04 -12.81 -4.45
N GLY A 164 14.26 -13.02 -3.98
CA GLY A 164 15.25 -11.96 -3.88
C GLY A 164 15.83 -11.60 -5.22
N LEU A 165 16.18 -10.32 -5.37
CA LEU A 165 16.79 -9.77 -6.56
C LEU A 165 18.21 -9.33 -6.20
N ILE A 166 19.20 -10.15 -6.56
CA ILE A 166 20.60 -9.83 -6.27
C ILE A 166 20.99 -8.58 -7.06
N GLN A 167 21.48 -7.57 -6.35
CA GLN A 167 21.84 -6.29 -6.95
C GLN A 167 23.35 -6.19 -7.24
N GLY A 168 24.16 -6.85 -6.43
CA GLY A 168 25.60 -6.81 -6.64
C GLY A 168 26.36 -7.54 -5.56
N MET A 169 27.64 -7.69 -5.81
CA MET A 169 28.56 -8.32 -4.88
C MET A 169 29.86 -7.54 -4.90
N GLU A 170 30.51 -7.45 -3.77
CA GLU A 170 31.82 -6.81 -3.69
C GLU A 170 32.69 -7.48 -2.62
N ALA A 171 33.99 -7.44 -2.81
CA ALA A 171 34.93 -7.90 -1.80
C ALA A 171 35.18 -6.77 -0.80
N ARG A 172 35.20 -7.11 0.47
CA ARG A 172 35.44 -6.13 1.54
C ARG A 172 36.26 -6.79 2.65
N SER A 173 37.51 -6.41 2.79
CA SER A 173 38.37 -6.87 3.89
C SER A 173 38.39 -8.40 4.09
N GLY A 174 38.52 -9.16 3.01
CA GLY A 174 38.58 -10.62 3.08
C GLY A 174 37.25 -11.32 3.14
N ALA A 175 36.15 -10.56 3.07
CA ALA A 175 34.81 -11.11 3.02
C ALA A 175 34.10 -10.68 1.73
N GLN A 176 32.97 -11.29 1.45
CA GLN A 176 32.12 -10.90 0.33
C GLN A 176 30.86 -10.24 0.86
N VAL A 177 30.46 -9.17 0.23
CA VAL A 177 29.23 -8.45 0.56
C VAL A 177 28.24 -8.65 -0.57
N ILE A 178 27.07 -9.18 -0.25
CA ILE A 178 26.00 -9.45 -1.22
C ILE A 178 24.86 -8.49 -0.93
N ASN A 179 24.43 -7.74 -1.93
CA ASN A 179 23.30 -6.83 -1.84
C ASN A 179 22.12 -7.37 -2.63
N ALA A 180 20.94 -7.37 -2.03
CA ALA A 180 19.73 -7.88 -2.68
C ALA A 180 18.50 -7.12 -2.19
N PHE A 181 17.48 -7.07 -3.04
CA PHE A 181 16.14 -6.64 -2.62
C PHE A 181 15.31 -7.90 -2.38
N VAL A 182 14.72 -8.02 -1.20
CA VAL A 182 13.96 -9.21 -0.81
C VAL A 182 12.64 -8.78 -0.16
N PRO A 183 11.51 -9.40 -0.54
CA PRO A 183 10.24 -9.07 0.12
C PRO A 183 10.27 -9.46 1.59
N LEU A 184 9.74 -8.59 2.42
CA LEU A 184 9.75 -8.80 3.87
C LEU A 184 9.15 -10.14 4.28
N SER A 185 8.09 -10.59 3.59
CA SER A 185 7.41 -11.84 3.91
C SER A 185 8.33 -13.06 3.84
N GLU A 186 9.42 -12.96 3.08
CA GLU A 186 10.38 -14.05 2.92
C GLU A 186 11.53 -14.00 3.91
N MET A 187 11.63 -12.91 4.69
CA MET A 187 12.77 -12.70 5.58
C MET A 187 12.57 -13.21 7.01
N PHE A 188 11.36 -13.61 7.37
CA PHE A 188 11.13 -14.14 8.71
C PHE A 188 11.90 -15.43 8.91
N GLY A 189 12.67 -15.51 9.99
CA GLY A 189 13.51 -16.66 10.25
C GLY A 189 14.87 -16.65 9.55
N TYR A 190 15.16 -15.60 8.78
CA TYR A 190 16.41 -15.56 8.01
C TYR A 190 17.65 -15.58 8.87
N SER A 191 17.61 -14.97 10.04
CA SER A 191 18.74 -14.98 10.98
C SER A 191 19.19 -16.41 11.29
N THR A 192 18.25 -17.29 11.59
CA THR A 192 18.52 -18.69 11.88
C THR A 192 19.01 -19.43 10.63
N GLU A 193 18.37 -19.20 9.51
CA GLU A 193 18.77 -19.83 8.25
C GLU A 193 20.19 -19.44 7.86
N LEU A 194 20.53 -18.17 7.92
CA LEU A 194 21.86 -17.67 7.58
C LEU A 194 22.92 -18.26 8.52
N ARG A 195 22.64 -18.29 9.80
CA ARG A 195 23.56 -18.86 10.79
C ARG A 195 23.82 -20.34 10.52
N SER A 196 22.76 -21.07 10.20
CA SER A 196 22.87 -22.50 9.91
C SER A 196 23.67 -22.75 8.62
N THR A 197 23.39 -21.99 7.58
CA THR A 197 24.04 -22.15 6.28
C THR A 197 25.52 -21.79 6.33
N THR A 198 25.90 -20.82 7.15
CA THR A 198 27.27 -20.28 7.20
C THR A 198 28.02 -20.63 8.48
N GLN A 199 27.46 -21.55 9.29
CA GLN A 199 28.05 -21.95 10.56
C GLN A 199 28.33 -20.74 11.48
N GLY A 200 27.40 -19.80 11.48
CA GLY A 200 27.49 -18.61 12.32
C GLY A 200 28.47 -17.54 11.83
N ARG A 201 29.05 -17.70 10.64
CA ARG A 201 30.12 -16.82 10.18
C ARG A 201 29.65 -15.64 9.33
N ALA A 202 28.41 -15.60 8.89
CA ALA A 202 27.86 -14.49 8.14
C ALA A 202 26.95 -13.63 8.99
N THR A 203 26.85 -12.36 8.64
CA THR A 203 25.92 -11.42 9.28
C THR A 203 25.15 -10.71 8.19
N TYR A 204 24.00 -10.13 8.57
CA TYR A 204 23.23 -9.36 7.61
C TYR A 204 22.55 -8.17 8.28
N THR A 205 22.23 -7.18 7.45
CA THR A 205 21.41 -6.05 7.82
C THR A 205 20.32 -5.92 6.79
N MET A 206 19.18 -5.36 7.18
CA MET A 206 18.10 -5.09 6.24
C MET A 206 17.38 -3.80 6.63
N ILE A 207 17.07 -3.01 5.60
CA ILE A 207 16.32 -1.77 5.78
C ILE A 207 15.24 -1.71 4.71
N PHE A 208 14.10 -1.09 5.06
CA PHE A 208 13.04 -0.92 4.09
C PHE A 208 13.53 -0.08 2.90
N ASP A 209 13.16 -0.49 1.69
CA ASP A 209 13.54 0.22 0.49
C ASP A 209 12.34 0.74 -0.30
N HIS A 210 11.45 -0.15 -0.71
CA HIS A 210 10.32 0.26 -1.56
C HIS A 210 9.21 -0.80 -1.53
N TYR A 211 8.07 -0.46 -2.14
CA TYR A 211 6.96 -1.39 -2.35
C TYR A 211 6.94 -1.86 -3.80
N GLU A 212 6.57 -3.13 -4.02
CA GLU A 212 6.36 -3.68 -5.35
C GLU A 212 5.07 -4.50 -5.37
N GLN A 213 4.53 -4.69 -6.56
CA GLN A 213 3.33 -5.48 -6.73
C GLN A 213 3.58 -6.94 -6.37
N VAL A 214 2.68 -7.51 -5.57
CA VAL A 214 2.73 -8.91 -5.19
C VAL A 214 2.35 -9.76 -6.39
N PRO A 215 3.05 -10.89 -6.66
CA PRO A 215 2.63 -11.80 -7.72
C PRO A 215 1.19 -12.27 -7.52
N ALA A 216 0.45 -12.44 -8.61
CA ALA A 216 -0.99 -12.73 -8.55
C ALA A 216 -1.32 -13.94 -7.67
N SER A 217 -0.54 -15.02 -7.76
CA SER A 217 -0.76 -16.22 -6.97
C SER A 217 -0.59 -15.98 -5.48
N VAL A 218 0.39 -15.16 -5.11
CA VAL A 218 0.66 -14.82 -3.71
C VAL A 218 -0.42 -13.87 -3.19
N ALA A 219 -0.81 -12.88 -4.01
CA ALA A 219 -1.86 -11.92 -3.66
C ALA A 219 -3.18 -12.62 -3.35
N LYS A 220 -3.52 -13.63 -4.14
CA LYS A 220 -4.75 -14.41 -3.93
C LYS A 220 -4.74 -15.10 -2.56
N LYS A 221 -3.61 -15.69 -2.18
CA LYS A 221 -3.48 -16.36 -0.88
C LYS A 221 -3.62 -15.37 0.27
N ILE A 222 -3.04 -14.19 0.13
CA ILE A 222 -3.11 -13.15 1.15
C ILE A 222 -4.55 -12.68 1.32
N ALA A 223 -5.25 -12.43 0.21
CA ALA A 223 -6.65 -11.99 0.24
C ALA A 223 -7.56 -13.04 0.85
N GLU A 224 -7.33 -14.32 0.53
CA GLU A 224 -8.15 -15.43 1.05
C GLU A 224 -7.91 -15.70 2.54
N GLY A 225 -6.74 -15.35 3.04
CA GLY A 225 -6.39 -15.53 4.45
C GLY A 225 -6.91 -14.44 5.37
N ARG A 226 -7.72 -13.50 4.88
CA ARG A 226 -8.21 -12.33 5.65
C ARG A 226 -9.60 -12.52 6.20
#